data_978fa90d778e92b14e744523e476e077
#
_entry.id   978fa90d778e92b14e744523e476e077
#
_cell.length_a   1.000
_cell.length_b   1.000
_cell.length_c   1.000
_cell.angle_alpha   90.00
_cell.angle_beta   90.00
_cell.angle_gamma   90.00
#
_symmetry.space_group_name_H-M   'P 1'
#
loop_
_entity.id
_entity.type
_entity.pdbx_description
1 polymer ?
#
loop_
_entity_poly.entity_id
_entity_poly.type
_entity_poly.pdbx_seq_one_letter_code
_entity_poly.pdbx_strand_id
1 'polypeptide(L)' 'MDETLLKRIEINQKVMVGKPVIKGTRIPVELIVRMVAQGITEKEIFQEYPRLQPDDVRAALVYAAWSLEHEYILPLAVSG' A
#
# COMPACT_ATOMS: atom_id res chain seq x y z
N MET A 1 0.75 14.22 6.27
CA MET A 1 0.58 12.78 6.07
C MET A 1 0.56 12.09 7.42
N ASP A 2 -0.28 11.11 7.60
CA ASP A 2 -0.42 10.43 8.88
C ASP A 2 0.74 9.46 9.12
N GLU A 3 1.70 9.89 9.94
CA GLU A 3 2.87 9.10 10.26
C GLU A 3 2.53 7.84 11.06
N THR A 4 1.44 7.89 11.80
CA THR A 4 1.00 6.74 12.59
C THR A 4 0.61 5.59 11.68
N LEU A 5 -0.09 5.90 10.58
CA LEU A 5 -0.46 4.88 9.60
C LEU A 5 0.78 4.38 8.85
N LEU A 6 1.72 5.26 8.52
CA LEU A 6 2.92 4.84 7.80
C LEU A 6 3.77 3.85 8.60
N LYS A 7 3.66 3.85 9.91
CA LYS A 7 4.38 2.87 10.74
C LYS A 7 3.89 1.44 10.54
N ARG A 8 2.75 1.27 9.90
CA ARG A 8 2.24 -0.06 9.57
C ARG A 8 2.87 -0.65 8.32
N ILE A 9 3.71 0.13 7.65
CA ILE A 9 4.37 -0.31 6.42
C ILE A 9 5.81 -0.66 6.72
N GLU A 10 6.25 -1.77 6.19
CA GLU A 10 7.62 -2.25 6.37
C GLU A 10 8.26 -2.47 5.00
N ILE A 11 9.52 -2.06 4.87
CA ILE A 11 10.32 -2.35 3.69
C ILE A 11 11.55 -3.11 4.19
N ASN A 12 11.64 -4.39 3.83
CA ASN A 12 12.71 -5.26 4.28
C ASN A 12 13.22 -6.06 3.09
N GLN A 13 14.52 -5.99 2.85
CA GLN A 13 15.14 -6.70 1.73
C GLN A 13 14.92 -8.21 1.79
N LYS A 14 14.71 -8.75 2.97
CA LYS A 14 14.47 -10.18 3.15
C LYS A 14 13.00 -10.56 2.95
N VAL A 15 12.12 -9.56 2.85
CA VAL A 15 10.70 -9.78 2.67
C VAL A 15 10.30 -9.16 1.35
N MET A 16 9.78 -9.96 0.43
CA MET A 16 9.32 -9.51 -0.87
C MET A 16 10.35 -8.67 -1.63
N VAL A 17 11.62 -8.97 -1.42
CA VAL A 17 12.73 -8.30 -2.11
C VAL A 17 12.69 -6.77 -1.96
N GLY A 18 12.38 -6.33 -0.76
CA GLY A 18 12.36 -4.90 -0.47
C GLY A 18 11.09 -4.17 -0.91
N LYS A 19 10.05 -4.87 -1.30
CA LYS A 19 8.76 -4.22 -1.58
C LYS A 19 8.10 -3.80 -0.29
N PRO A 20 7.37 -2.67 -0.28
CA PRO A 20 6.61 -2.29 0.90
C PRO A 20 5.48 -3.29 1.17
N VAL A 21 5.41 -3.74 2.40
CA VAL A 21 4.39 -4.69 2.85
C VAL A 21 3.76 -4.18 4.14
N ILE A 22 2.62 -4.74 4.49
CA ILE A 22 2.03 -4.49 5.80
C ILE A 22 2.90 -5.19 6.84
N LYS A 23 3.32 -4.45 7.84
CA LYS A 23 4.22 -4.92 8.89
C LYS A 23 3.71 -6.20 9.53
N GLY A 24 4.59 -7.16 9.67
CA GLY A 24 4.23 -8.45 10.23
C GLY A 24 3.55 -9.40 9.26
N THR A 25 3.48 -9.02 7.99
CA THR A 25 2.88 -9.86 6.94
C THR A 25 3.78 -9.87 5.71
N ARG A 26 3.39 -10.66 4.72
CA ARG A 26 4.01 -10.62 3.40
C ARG A 26 3.03 -10.06 2.37
N ILE A 27 2.06 -9.28 2.83
CA ILE A 27 1.02 -8.71 1.96
C ILE A 27 1.53 -7.39 1.42
N PRO A 28 1.80 -7.30 0.10
CA PRO A 28 2.33 -6.06 -0.47
C PRO A 28 1.31 -4.93 -0.44
N VAL A 29 1.80 -3.73 -0.20
CA VAL A 29 0.97 -2.53 -0.27
C VAL A 29 0.31 -2.42 -1.64
N GLU A 30 1.05 -2.70 -2.71
CA GLU A 30 0.51 -2.59 -4.07
C GLU A 30 -0.70 -3.50 -4.30
N LEU A 31 -0.72 -4.67 -3.66
CA LEU A 31 -1.86 -5.58 -3.79
C LEU A 31 -3.11 -4.97 -3.19
N ILE A 32 -2.98 -4.36 -2.00
CA ILE A 32 -4.11 -3.72 -1.34
C ILE A 32 -4.64 -2.57 -2.19
N VAL A 33 -3.72 -1.74 -2.68
CA VAL A 33 -4.10 -0.60 -3.52
C VAL A 33 -4.83 -1.08 -4.77
N ARG A 34 -4.34 -2.15 -5.39
CA ARG A 34 -4.96 -2.71 -6.58
C ARG A 34 -6.36 -3.24 -6.29
N MET A 35 -6.54 -3.93 -5.17
CA MET A 35 -7.86 -4.45 -4.80
C MET A 35 -8.86 -3.31 -4.60
N VAL A 36 -8.43 -2.25 -3.93
CA VAL A 36 -9.29 -1.07 -3.74
C VAL A 36 -9.65 -0.45 -5.09
N ALA A 37 -8.67 -0.34 -5.97
CA ALA A 37 -8.90 0.23 -7.30
C ALA A 37 -9.87 -0.60 -8.14
N GLN A 38 -9.90 -1.90 -7.90
CA GLN A 38 -10.81 -2.81 -8.60
C GLN A 38 -12.22 -2.80 -8.00
N GLY A 39 -12.44 -2.03 -6.95
CA GLY A 39 -13.74 -1.95 -6.30
C GLY A 39 -14.03 -3.07 -5.32
N ILE A 40 -13.00 -3.84 -4.96
CA ILE A 40 -13.17 -4.88 -3.94
C ILE A 40 -13.40 -4.21 -2.60
N THR A 41 -14.45 -4.63 -1.89
CA THR A 41 -14.80 -4.02 -0.61
C THR A 41 -13.84 -4.44 0.49
N GLU A 42 -13.77 -3.63 1.53
CA GLU A 42 -12.95 -3.98 2.69
C GLU A 42 -13.38 -5.33 3.29
N LYS A 43 -14.69 -5.57 3.33
CA LYS A 43 -15.20 -6.84 3.83
C LYS A 43 -14.60 -8.02 3.05
N GLU A 44 -14.59 -7.91 1.74
CA GLU A 44 -14.01 -8.94 0.88
C GLU A 44 -12.50 -9.07 1.10
N ILE A 45 -11.81 -7.94 1.25
CA ILE A 45 -10.37 -7.94 1.52
C ILE A 45 -10.08 -8.70 2.82
N PHE A 46 -10.84 -8.42 3.88
CA PHE A 46 -10.62 -9.07 5.17
C PHE A 46 -11.01 -10.54 5.17
N GLN A 47 -11.92 -10.93 4.31
CA GLN A 47 -12.25 -12.36 4.14
C GLN A 47 -11.10 -13.12 3.48
N GLU A 48 -10.46 -12.49 2.49
CA GLU A 48 -9.34 -13.08 1.78
C GLU A 48 -8.06 -13.04 2.60
N TYR A 49 -7.87 -11.95 3.34
CA TYR A 49 -6.66 -11.71 4.13
C TYR A 49 -7.05 -11.36 5.57
N PRO A 50 -7.40 -12.38 6.38
CA PRO A 50 -7.92 -12.13 7.74
C PRO A 50 -6.93 -11.42 8.67
N ARG A 51 -5.65 -11.43 8.34
CA ARG A 51 -4.64 -10.75 9.16
C ARG A 51 -4.68 -9.24 9.00
N LEU A 52 -5.30 -8.75 7.94
CA LEU A 52 -5.39 -7.31 7.71
C LEU A 52 -6.44 -6.68 8.61
N GLN A 53 -6.13 -5.47 9.05
CA GLN A 53 -7.04 -4.63 9.83
C GLN A 53 -7.47 -3.43 8.98
N PRO A 54 -8.57 -2.76 9.34
CA PRO A 54 -9.02 -1.58 8.59
C PRO A 54 -7.92 -0.53 8.42
N ASP A 55 -7.13 -0.29 9.47
CA ASP A 55 -6.05 0.68 9.40
C ASP A 55 -4.92 0.25 8.45
N ASP A 56 -4.80 -1.03 8.17
CA ASP A 56 -3.81 -1.51 7.22
C ASP A 56 -4.16 -1.09 5.79
N VAL A 57 -5.45 -1.12 5.46
CA VAL A 57 -5.92 -0.68 4.14
C VAL A 57 -5.68 0.83 4.01
N ARG A 58 -6.01 1.59 5.05
CA ARG A 58 -5.77 3.04 5.03
C ARG A 58 -4.28 3.35 4.93
N ALA A 59 -3.46 2.60 5.67
CA ALA A 59 -2.01 2.78 5.62
C ALA A 59 -1.46 2.54 4.21
N ALA A 60 -1.97 1.52 3.53
CA ALA A 60 -1.56 1.22 2.17
C ALA A 60 -1.88 2.39 1.23
N LEU A 61 -3.07 2.97 1.37
CA LEU A 61 -3.48 4.09 0.54
C LEU A 61 -2.67 5.35 0.86
N VAL A 62 -2.42 5.60 2.14
CA VAL A 62 -1.59 6.73 2.56
C VAL A 62 -0.17 6.58 2.02
N TYR A 63 0.38 5.38 2.10
CA TYR A 63 1.71 5.12 1.56
C TYR A 63 1.76 5.35 0.05
N ALA A 64 0.74 4.88 -0.65
CA ALA A 64 0.68 5.06 -2.11
C ALA A 64 0.63 6.55 -2.47
N ALA A 65 -0.17 7.33 -1.77
CA ALA A 65 -0.25 8.76 -1.98
C ALA A 65 1.09 9.43 -1.71
N TRP A 66 1.72 9.07 -0.60
CA TRP A 66 3.02 9.61 -0.24
C TRP A 66 4.07 9.28 -1.30
N SER A 67 4.08 8.04 -1.79
CA SER A 67 5.01 7.61 -2.82
C SER A 67 4.86 8.42 -4.10
N LEU A 68 3.63 8.66 -4.50
CA LEU A 68 3.37 9.44 -5.71
C LEU A 68 3.82 10.88 -5.55
N GLU A 69 3.69 11.45 -4.36
CA GLU A 69 4.13 12.81 -4.08
C GLU A 69 5.64 12.96 -4.10
N HIS A 70 6.37 11.88 -3.81
CA HIS A 70 7.82 11.90 -3.69
C HIS A 70 8.52 11.19 -4.83
N GLU A 71 7.78 10.81 -5.85
CA GLU A 71 8.32 10.12 -6.99
C GLU A 71 8.95 11.09 -7.97
N TYR A 72 10.17 10.79 -8.42
CA TYR A 72 10.76 11.53 -9.51
C TYR A 72 10.22 10.93 -10.80
N ILE A 73 9.15 11.52 -11.26
CA ILE A 73 8.52 11.05 -12.46
C ILE A 73 9.22 11.70 -13.64
N LEU A 74 9.77 10.88 -14.47
CA LEU A 74 10.13 11.33 -15.79
C LEU A 74 8.85 11.79 -16.46
N PRO A 75 8.84 12.95 -17.08
CA PRO A 75 7.64 13.44 -17.70
C PRO A 75 7.22 12.46 -18.78
N LEU A 76 6.32 11.62 -18.39
CA LEU A 76 5.56 10.89 -19.36
C LEU A 76 4.98 11.92 -20.27
N ALA A 77 5.13 11.75 -21.54
CA ALA A 77 4.48 12.53 -22.55
C ALA A 77 3.39 13.38 -21.95
N VAL A 78 3.78 14.32 -21.18
CA VAL A 78 2.82 15.15 -20.52
C VAL A 78 2.33 16.09 -21.54
N SER A 79 1.25 15.72 -22.07
CA SER A 79 0.56 16.62 -22.92
C SER A 79 -0.01 17.71 -22.05
N GLY A 80 0.64 18.74 -22.03
CA GLY A 80 0.13 19.95 -21.42
C GLY A 80 -0.21 19.87 -19.98
#